data_131119bb6cabaf43e3ab29ca4bab9904
#
_entry.id   131119bb6cabaf43e3ab29ca4bab9904
#
_cell.length_a   1.000
_cell.length_b   1.000
_cell.length_c   1.000
_cell.angle_alpha   90.00
_cell.angle_beta   90.00
_cell.angle_gamma   90.00
#
_symmetry.space_group_name_H-M   'P 1'
#
loop_
_entity.id
_entity.type
_entity.pdbx_description
1 polymer ?
#
loop_
_entity_poly.entity_id
_entity_poly.type
_entity_poly.pdbx_seq_one_letter_code
_entity_poly.pdbx_strand_id
1 'polypeptide(L)'
;DMNRDATKQNSVEARILSAWADEIKPEFAFNLHDQNRLYSVGNGPEQTHIAFLATTGDEDGTWTPSRLRAGQICQRMLRQIQHIIPGKIAKWTDEYESRAFGDTFSSRGYGLVLLESGGAGWDLEKQSLRKLNACLLLDAFCAIADGSYVSESIEEYEALPTNERAIVDIKIKDAPLSSSVRADV
;
A
#
# COMPACT_ATOMS: atom_id res chain seq x y z
N ASP A 1 12.07 -8.04 12.81
CA ASP A 1 11.34 -7.47 11.67
C ASP A 1 12.04 -6.18 11.24
N MET A 2 12.64 -6.20 10.05
CA MET A 2 13.36 -5.05 9.49
C MET A 2 12.44 -3.82 9.35
N ASN A 3 11.19 -4.01 8.96
CA ASN A 3 10.21 -2.92 8.81
C ASN A 3 9.66 -2.38 10.16
N ARG A 4 10.31 -2.70 11.27
CA ARG A 4 10.12 -2.10 12.60
C ARG A 4 11.45 -1.65 13.21
N ASP A 5 12.49 -1.52 12.38
CA ASP A 5 13.85 -1.21 12.80
C ASP A 5 14.43 0.07 12.15
N ALA A 6 13.59 0.84 11.43
CA ALA A 6 14.04 2.06 10.75
C ALA A 6 14.63 3.11 11.69
N THR A 7 14.09 3.21 12.90
CA THR A 7 14.54 4.19 13.91
C THR A 7 15.77 3.68 14.71
N LYS A 8 15.74 2.40 15.13
CA LYS A 8 16.79 1.84 16.01
C LYS A 8 18.00 1.31 15.24
N GLN A 9 17.79 0.86 14.00
CA GLN A 9 18.82 0.34 13.08
C GLN A 9 19.72 -0.75 13.73
N ASN A 10 19.08 -1.67 14.46
CA ASN A 10 19.80 -2.77 15.13
C ASN A 10 20.33 -3.80 14.11
N SER A 11 19.56 -4.07 13.04
CA SER A 11 19.94 -4.99 11.99
C SER A 11 20.96 -4.38 11.01
N VAL A 12 21.74 -5.22 10.38
CA VAL A 12 22.72 -4.80 9.36
C VAL A 12 21.98 -4.21 8.15
N GLU A 13 20.90 -4.85 7.76
CA GLU A 13 20.05 -4.45 6.61
C GLU A 13 19.45 -3.05 6.84
N ALA A 14 18.95 -2.76 8.04
CA ALA A 14 18.41 -1.45 8.37
C ALA A 14 19.47 -0.34 8.27
N ARG A 15 20.69 -0.61 8.76
CA ARG A 15 21.81 0.34 8.65
C ARG A 15 22.22 0.58 7.20
N ILE A 16 22.33 -0.48 6.40
CA ILE A 16 22.69 -0.38 4.98
C ILE A 16 21.64 0.43 4.23
N LEU A 17 20.36 0.11 4.43
CA LEU A 17 19.26 0.80 3.73
C LEU A 17 19.22 2.29 4.10
N SER A 18 19.39 2.63 5.37
CA SER A 18 19.45 4.02 5.82
C SER A 18 20.66 4.76 5.23
N ALA A 19 21.84 4.12 5.24
CA ALA A 19 23.04 4.72 4.68
C ALA A 19 22.93 4.98 3.17
N TRP A 20 22.35 4.04 2.42
CA TRP A 20 22.09 4.24 0.99
C TRP A 20 21.07 5.36 0.74
N ALA A 21 20.01 5.45 1.54
CA ALA A 21 19.05 6.53 1.41
C ALA A 21 19.69 7.91 1.69
N ASP A 22 20.59 7.99 2.66
CA ASP A 22 21.32 9.22 2.99
C ASP A 22 22.32 9.62 1.89
N GLU A 23 22.95 8.64 1.23
CA GLU A 23 23.88 8.85 0.12
C GLU A 23 23.15 9.26 -1.17
N ILE A 24 22.12 8.48 -1.55
CA ILE A 24 21.40 8.64 -2.82
C ILE A 24 20.42 9.82 -2.77
N LYS A 25 19.80 10.08 -1.61
CA LYS A 25 18.75 11.09 -1.41
C LYS A 25 17.64 10.99 -2.48
N PRO A 26 16.97 9.86 -2.59
CA PRO A 26 16.04 9.61 -3.68
C PRO A 26 14.84 10.57 -3.60
N GLU A 27 14.35 11.01 -4.77
CA GLU A 27 13.11 11.76 -4.84
C GLU A 27 11.89 10.88 -4.60
N PHE A 28 11.97 9.61 -5.04
CA PHE A 28 10.93 8.58 -4.85
C PHE A 28 11.50 7.31 -4.23
N ALA A 29 10.65 6.63 -3.46
CA ALA A 29 10.91 5.29 -2.97
C ALA A 29 9.66 4.42 -3.11
N PHE A 30 9.85 3.13 -3.38
CA PHE A 30 8.78 2.15 -3.49
C PHE A 30 8.93 1.11 -2.39
N ASN A 31 7.87 0.93 -1.58
CA ASN A 31 7.79 -0.09 -0.55
C ASN A 31 6.86 -1.20 -1.05
N LEU A 32 7.44 -2.34 -1.45
CA LEU A 32 6.71 -3.42 -2.09
C LEU A 32 6.39 -4.52 -1.09
N HIS A 33 5.11 -4.78 -0.91
CA HIS A 33 4.59 -5.75 0.05
C HIS A 33 3.75 -6.84 -0.64
N ASP A 34 3.60 -7.94 0.06
CA ASP A 34 2.75 -9.07 -0.29
C ASP A 34 1.79 -9.36 0.86
N GLN A 35 0.56 -8.89 0.75
CA GLN A 35 -0.47 -9.14 1.75
C GLN A 35 -1.15 -10.50 1.55
N ASN A 36 -1.73 -11.03 2.62
CA ASN A 36 -2.50 -12.26 2.55
C ASN A 36 -3.85 -12.06 1.83
N ARG A 37 -4.49 -13.17 1.47
CA ARG A 37 -5.75 -13.19 0.70
C ARG A 37 -7.01 -12.77 1.48
N LEU A 38 -6.90 -12.45 2.78
CA LEU A 38 -8.04 -12.14 3.63
C LEU A 38 -8.43 -10.66 3.61
N TYR A 39 -7.73 -9.86 2.79
CA TYR A 39 -8.04 -8.45 2.60
C TYR A 39 -9.08 -8.23 1.50
N SER A 40 -10.00 -7.30 1.76
CA SER A 40 -11.10 -6.92 0.89
C SER A 40 -11.09 -5.44 0.56
N VAL A 41 -11.77 -5.10 -0.53
CA VAL A 41 -12.06 -3.71 -0.92
C VAL A 41 -13.19 -3.18 -0.02
N GLY A 42 -12.83 -2.36 0.95
CA GLY A 42 -13.74 -1.97 2.04
C GLY A 42 -14.22 -3.19 2.82
N ASN A 43 -15.38 -3.06 3.47
CA ASN A 43 -16.02 -4.16 4.20
C ASN A 43 -16.83 -5.11 3.30
N GLY A 44 -16.58 -5.07 1.97
CA GLY A 44 -17.26 -5.91 1.00
C GLY A 44 -16.67 -7.33 0.89
N PRO A 45 -17.29 -8.19 0.07
CA PRO A 45 -16.80 -9.56 -0.16
C PRO A 45 -15.66 -9.62 -1.19
N GLU A 46 -15.38 -8.50 -1.87
CA GLU A 46 -14.45 -8.46 -2.99
C GLU A 46 -13.01 -8.44 -2.51
N GLN A 47 -12.27 -9.47 -2.88
CA GLN A 47 -10.84 -9.59 -2.53
C GLN A 47 -10.01 -8.48 -3.15
N THR A 48 -9.18 -7.81 -2.36
CA THR A 48 -8.23 -6.82 -2.86
C THR A 48 -7.12 -7.51 -3.64
N HIS A 49 -6.95 -7.12 -4.91
CA HIS A 49 -5.84 -7.57 -5.75
C HIS A 49 -4.62 -6.66 -5.59
N ILE A 50 -4.84 -5.36 -5.57
CA ILE A 50 -3.79 -4.34 -5.39
C ILE A 50 -4.28 -3.30 -4.38
N ALA A 51 -3.43 -2.93 -3.44
CA ALA A 51 -3.66 -1.75 -2.62
C ALA A 51 -2.47 -0.79 -2.69
N PHE A 52 -2.76 0.51 -2.65
CA PHE A 52 -1.78 1.59 -2.70
C PHE A 52 -1.80 2.43 -1.43
N LEU A 53 -0.65 3.04 -1.12
CA LEU A 53 -0.58 4.13 -0.16
C LEU A 53 0.49 5.14 -0.58
N ALA A 54 0.11 6.42 -0.65
CA ALA A 54 1.02 7.54 -0.55
C ALA A 54 1.31 7.76 0.92
N THR A 55 2.38 7.12 1.41
CA THR A 55 2.66 6.99 2.84
C THR A 55 2.85 8.35 3.51
N THR A 56 2.22 8.53 4.66
CA THR A 56 2.41 9.74 5.48
C THR A 56 3.81 9.79 6.11
N GLY A 57 4.26 10.98 6.46
CA GLY A 57 5.53 11.19 7.18
C GLY A 57 5.31 11.66 8.63
N ASP A 58 4.04 11.78 9.07
CA ASP A 58 3.67 12.27 10.40
C ASP A 58 2.33 11.68 10.87
N GLU A 59 2.02 11.88 12.17
CA GLU A 59 0.78 11.40 12.80
C GLU A 59 -0.48 12.15 12.31
N ASP A 60 -0.31 13.36 11.80
CA ASP A 60 -1.43 14.20 11.32
C ASP A 60 -1.85 13.85 9.88
N GLY A 61 -1.11 12.98 9.19
CA GLY A 61 -1.38 12.63 7.80
C GLY A 61 -1.21 13.80 6.83
N THR A 62 -0.24 14.67 7.08
CA THR A 62 -0.04 15.91 6.31
C THR A 62 0.29 15.63 4.84
N TRP A 63 -0.40 16.31 3.92
CA TRP A 63 -0.08 16.31 2.50
C TRP A 63 1.12 17.21 2.19
N THR A 64 2.32 16.72 2.48
CA THR A 64 3.57 17.39 2.10
C THR A 64 3.79 17.33 0.58
N PRO A 65 4.67 18.18 0.00
CA PRO A 65 5.01 18.08 -1.43
C PRO A 65 5.52 16.70 -1.86
N SER A 66 6.27 16.00 -1.00
CA SER A 66 6.74 14.64 -1.27
C SER A 66 5.61 13.62 -1.27
N ARG A 67 4.70 13.71 -0.31
CA ARG A 67 3.51 12.86 -0.24
C ARG A 67 2.57 13.11 -1.43
N LEU A 68 2.42 14.37 -1.85
CA LEU A 68 1.64 14.69 -3.05
C LEU A 68 2.22 14.00 -4.30
N ARG A 69 3.53 14.04 -4.49
CA ARG A 69 4.18 13.31 -5.60
C ARG A 69 3.90 11.81 -5.55
N ALA A 70 3.97 11.20 -4.35
CA ALA A 70 3.61 9.79 -4.18
C ALA A 70 2.13 9.52 -4.52
N GLY A 71 1.21 10.39 -4.09
CA GLY A 71 -0.21 10.32 -4.43
C GLY A 71 -0.47 10.42 -5.93
N GLN A 72 0.26 11.28 -6.63
CA GLN A 72 0.19 11.40 -8.09
C GLN A 72 0.65 10.13 -8.81
N ILE A 73 1.68 9.45 -8.28
CA ILE A 73 2.10 8.13 -8.79
C ILE A 73 1.03 7.07 -8.48
N CYS A 74 0.45 7.05 -7.27
CA CYS A 74 -0.66 6.15 -6.95
C CYS A 74 -1.86 6.37 -7.90
N GLN A 75 -2.22 7.63 -8.18
CA GLN A 75 -3.28 7.97 -9.15
C GLN A 75 -2.94 7.47 -10.56
N ARG A 76 -1.70 7.67 -10.99
CA ARG A 76 -1.22 7.17 -12.29
C ARG A 76 -1.37 5.65 -12.37
N MET A 77 -0.90 4.92 -11.35
CA MET A 77 -1.03 3.46 -11.28
C MET A 77 -2.50 3.02 -11.29
N LEU A 78 -3.35 3.68 -10.49
CA LEU A 78 -4.80 3.41 -10.45
C LEU A 78 -5.42 3.49 -11.84
N ARG A 79 -5.15 4.57 -12.56
CA ARG A 79 -5.70 4.80 -13.90
C ARG A 79 -5.30 3.71 -14.90
N GLN A 80 -4.11 3.12 -14.75
CA GLN A 80 -3.64 2.03 -15.62
C GLN A 80 -4.41 0.73 -15.38
N ILE A 81 -4.83 0.44 -14.15
CA ILE A 81 -5.35 -0.89 -13.80
C ILE A 81 -6.85 -0.93 -13.49
N GLN A 82 -7.51 0.20 -13.26
CA GLN A 82 -8.93 0.21 -12.86
C GLN A 82 -9.87 -0.46 -13.90
N HIS A 83 -9.46 -0.50 -15.17
CA HIS A 83 -10.21 -1.19 -16.22
C HIS A 83 -9.86 -2.68 -16.32
N ILE A 84 -8.67 -3.08 -15.82
CA ILE A 84 -8.18 -4.47 -15.89
C ILE A 84 -8.72 -5.27 -14.72
N ILE A 85 -8.75 -4.68 -13.53
CA ILE A 85 -9.22 -5.30 -12.28
C ILE A 85 -10.28 -4.41 -11.59
N PRO A 86 -11.41 -4.12 -12.25
CA PRO A 86 -12.43 -3.23 -11.70
C PRO A 86 -12.97 -3.75 -10.36
N GLY A 87 -13.07 -2.83 -9.36
CA GLY A 87 -13.57 -3.17 -8.02
C GLY A 87 -12.61 -4.03 -7.17
N LYS A 88 -11.36 -4.21 -7.59
CA LYS A 88 -10.35 -5.02 -6.86
C LYS A 88 -9.17 -4.19 -6.35
N ILE A 89 -9.34 -2.87 -6.31
CA ILE A 89 -8.29 -1.94 -5.90
C ILE A 89 -8.74 -1.22 -4.63
N ALA A 90 -7.84 -1.08 -3.67
CA ALA A 90 -8.11 -0.42 -2.40
C ALA A 90 -6.99 0.56 -2.03
N LYS A 91 -7.27 1.44 -1.07
CA LYS A 91 -6.26 2.26 -0.42
C LYS A 91 -5.84 1.57 0.89
N TRP A 92 -4.52 1.42 1.11
CA TRP A 92 -4.00 0.92 2.39
C TRP A 92 -4.27 1.92 3.51
N THR A 93 -4.31 1.45 4.75
CA THR A 93 -4.51 2.32 5.91
C THR A 93 -3.34 3.28 6.08
N ASP A 94 -3.65 4.53 6.41
CA ASP A 94 -2.67 5.62 6.57
C ASP A 94 -2.28 5.82 8.04
N GLU A 95 -2.14 4.71 8.78
CA GLU A 95 -1.72 4.74 10.18
C GLU A 95 -0.21 4.90 10.26
N TYR A 96 0.24 6.00 10.89
CA TYR A 96 1.66 6.32 11.03
C TYR A 96 2.39 5.35 11.96
N GLU A 97 3.47 4.75 11.48
CA GLU A 97 4.35 3.87 12.27
C GLU A 97 5.81 4.33 12.15
N SER A 98 6.26 5.12 13.10
CA SER A 98 7.61 5.74 13.12
C SER A 98 8.77 4.76 13.03
N ARG A 99 8.54 3.46 13.30
CA ARG A 99 9.56 2.41 13.21
C ARG A 99 9.63 1.76 11.83
N ALA A 100 8.63 2.02 10.97
CA ALA A 100 8.59 1.49 9.61
C ALA A 100 9.46 2.35 8.66
N PHE A 101 10.11 1.69 7.70
CA PHE A 101 10.91 2.39 6.70
C PHE A 101 10.07 3.29 5.79
N GLY A 102 8.83 2.88 5.48
CA GLY A 102 7.92 3.68 4.70
C GLY A 102 7.71 5.06 5.29
N ASP A 103 7.23 5.11 6.51
CA ASP A 103 6.91 6.34 7.22
C ASP A 103 8.18 7.17 7.51
N THR A 104 9.27 6.50 7.91
CA THR A 104 10.56 7.16 8.13
C THR A 104 11.09 7.82 6.86
N PHE A 105 10.96 7.18 5.69
CA PHE A 105 11.42 7.76 4.42
C PHE A 105 10.50 8.88 3.95
N SER A 106 9.19 8.75 4.16
CA SER A 106 8.24 9.83 3.90
C SER A 106 8.52 11.06 4.77
N SER A 107 8.82 10.87 6.06
CA SER A 107 9.20 11.96 6.99
C SER A 107 10.50 12.68 6.58
N ARG A 108 11.41 11.99 5.86
CA ARG A 108 12.63 12.55 5.28
C ARG A 108 12.39 13.32 3.97
N GLY A 109 11.14 13.37 3.48
CA GLY A 109 10.76 14.08 2.27
C GLY A 109 10.88 13.28 0.97
N TYR A 110 11.00 11.95 1.05
CA TYR A 110 10.93 11.08 -0.13
C TYR A 110 9.47 10.81 -0.50
N GLY A 111 9.14 10.84 -1.78
CA GLY A 111 7.83 10.46 -2.30
C GLY A 111 7.66 8.94 -2.19
N LEU A 112 7.12 8.46 -1.08
CA LEU A 112 7.04 7.03 -0.82
C LEU A 112 5.69 6.45 -1.25
N VAL A 113 5.76 5.51 -2.20
CA VAL A 113 4.63 4.72 -2.69
C VAL A 113 4.71 3.32 -2.09
N LEU A 114 3.73 2.96 -1.27
CA LEU A 114 3.54 1.58 -0.84
C LEU A 114 2.62 0.87 -1.83
N LEU A 115 2.99 -0.35 -2.21
CA LEU A 115 2.25 -1.22 -3.11
C LEU A 115 2.10 -2.60 -2.48
N GLU A 116 0.86 -2.96 -2.17
CA GLU A 116 0.51 -4.28 -1.62
C GLU A 116 -0.06 -5.17 -2.71
N SER A 117 0.56 -6.33 -2.92
CA SER A 117 0.01 -7.41 -3.75
C SER A 117 -0.94 -8.25 -2.92
N GLY A 118 -2.22 -8.18 -3.22
CA GLY A 118 -3.25 -8.94 -2.52
C GLY A 118 -3.43 -10.37 -3.02
N GLY A 119 -4.66 -10.86 -2.94
CA GLY A 119 -5.04 -12.17 -3.46
C GLY A 119 -5.92 -12.07 -4.71
N ALA A 120 -5.84 -13.08 -5.55
CA ALA A 120 -6.83 -13.35 -6.58
C ALA A 120 -7.13 -14.85 -6.52
N GLY A 121 -8.35 -15.21 -6.12
CA GLY A 121 -8.68 -16.61 -5.78
C GLY A 121 -8.35 -17.65 -6.86
N TRP A 122 -8.32 -17.24 -8.13
CA TRP A 122 -7.95 -18.06 -9.29
C TRP A 122 -6.43 -18.09 -9.56
N ASP A 123 -5.65 -17.14 -9.00
CA ASP A 123 -4.20 -16.97 -9.23
C ASP A 123 -3.44 -17.27 -7.93
N LEU A 124 -3.44 -18.52 -7.50
CA LEU A 124 -2.86 -18.94 -6.22
C LEU A 124 -1.37 -18.61 -6.08
N GLU A 125 -0.63 -18.64 -7.18
CA GLU A 125 0.80 -18.32 -7.21
C GLU A 125 1.07 -16.84 -7.55
N LYS A 126 0.03 -16.02 -7.65
CA LYS A 126 0.11 -14.58 -7.94
C LYS A 126 0.87 -14.22 -9.23
N GLN A 127 0.86 -15.10 -10.24
CA GLN A 127 1.61 -14.87 -11.47
C GLN A 127 1.06 -13.67 -12.26
N SER A 128 -0.26 -13.55 -12.35
CA SER A 128 -0.92 -12.42 -13.00
C SER A 128 -0.73 -11.12 -12.20
N LEU A 129 -0.82 -11.19 -10.87
CA LEU A 129 -0.57 -10.03 -10.01
C LEU A 129 0.90 -9.57 -10.08
N ARG A 130 1.86 -10.51 -10.14
CA ARG A 130 3.28 -10.18 -10.33
C ARG A 130 3.52 -9.48 -11.66
N LYS A 131 2.91 -9.98 -12.75
CA LYS A 131 2.97 -9.31 -14.06
C LYS A 131 2.37 -7.91 -14.00
N LEU A 132 1.21 -7.76 -13.35
CA LEU A 132 0.55 -6.48 -13.19
C LEU A 132 1.43 -5.49 -12.42
N ASN A 133 2.00 -5.91 -11.29
CA ASN A 133 2.94 -5.09 -10.52
C ASN A 133 4.16 -4.65 -11.33
N ALA A 134 4.75 -5.56 -12.12
CA ALA A 134 5.88 -5.21 -12.97
C ALA A 134 5.51 -4.14 -14.02
N CYS A 135 4.32 -4.25 -14.63
CA CYS A 135 3.84 -3.24 -15.57
C CYS A 135 3.58 -1.88 -14.88
N LEU A 136 2.98 -1.90 -13.68
CA LEU A 136 2.73 -0.68 -12.90
C LEU A 136 4.04 0.03 -12.52
N LEU A 137 5.04 -0.70 -12.05
CA LEU A 137 6.33 -0.14 -11.71
C LEU A 137 7.04 0.46 -12.93
N LEU A 138 7.00 -0.23 -14.08
CA LEU A 138 7.58 0.29 -15.32
C LEU A 138 6.88 1.58 -15.77
N ASP A 139 5.54 1.64 -15.74
CA ASP A 139 4.79 2.86 -16.07
C ASP A 139 5.11 3.99 -15.09
N ALA A 140 5.16 3.71 -13.79
CA ALA A 140 5.54 4.68 -12.78
C ALA A 140 6.96 5.23 -13.00
N PHE A 141 7.94 4.37 -13.31
CA PHE A 141 9.32 4.81 -13.59
C PHE A 141 9.39 5.67 -14.84
N CYS A 142 8.64 5.34 -15.89
CA CYS A 142 8.55 6.19 -17.08
C CYS A 142 7.94 7.56 -16.74
N ALA A 143 6.84 7.57 -15.99
CA ALA A 143 6.18 8.81 -15.58
C ALA A 143 7.04 9.70 -14.67
N ILE A 144 7.87 9.09 -13.81
CA ILE A 144 8.86 9.81 -13.01
C ILE A 144 9.96 10.40 -13.91
N ALA A 145 10.48 9.59 -14.85
CA ALA A 145 11.57 9.99 -15.71
C ALA A 145 11.22 11.16 -16.65
N ASP A 146 9.98 11.19 -17.16
CA ASP A 146 9.50 12.25 -18.07
C ASP A 146 8.71 13.37 -17.36
N GLY A 147 8.45 13.22 -16.05
CA GLY A 147 7.73 14.19 -15.24
C GLY A 147 6.23 14.23 -15.47
N SER A 148 5.66 13.29 -16.25
CA SER A 148 4.23 13.31 -16.60
C SER A 148 3.29 13.08 -15.43
N TYR A 149 3.76 12.48 -14.33
CA TYR A 149 2.99 12.26 -13.10
C TYR A 149 2.48 13.58 -12.48
N VAL A 150 3.16 14.69 -12.68
CA VAL A 150 2.82 16.01 -12.08
C VAL A 150 1.42 16.49 -12.50
N SER A 151 0.93 16.06 -13.65
CA SER A 151 -0.40 16.42 -14.15
C SER A 151 -1.55 15.58 -13.54
N GLU A 152 -1.25 14.55 -12.76
CA GLU A 152 -2.27 13.68 -12.16
C GLU A 152 -2.96 14.39 -10.98
N SER A 153 -4.31 14.43 -10.99
CA SER A 153 -5.11 14.72 -9.79
C SER A 153 -5.12 13.48 -8.89
N ILE A 154 -5.11 13.67 -7.57
CA ILE A 154 -5.15 12.54 -6.62
C ILE A 154 -6.57 12.17 -6.16
N GLU A 155 -7.60 12.79 -6.72
CA GLU A 155 -8.99 12.67 -6.24
C GLU A 155 -9.53 11.23 -6.32
N GLU A 156 -9.31 10.52 -7.43
CA GLU A 156 -9.79 9.14 -7.58
C GLU A 156 -9.02 8.19 -6.66
N TYR A 157 -7.72 8.41 -6.48
CA TYR A 157 -6.91 7.65 -5.53
C TYR A 157 -7.41 7.87 -4.09
N GLU A 158 -7.66 9.10 -3.69
CA GLU A 158 -8.15 9.42 -2.35
C GLU A 158 -9.58 8.86 -2.10
N ALA A 159 -10.38 8.73 -3.13
CA ALA A 159 -11.73 8.16 -3.07
C ALA A 159 -11.75 6.61 -3.03
N LEU A 160 -10.60 5.93 -3.17
CA LEU A 160 -10.56 4.48 -3.10
C LEU A 160 -11.07 3.97 -1.74
N PRO A 161 -11.84 2.87 -1.73
CA PRO A 161 -12.20 2.19 -0.50
C PRO A 161 -10.96 1.74 0.28
N THR A 162 -11.05 1.73 1.60
CA THR A 162 -9.98 1.23 2.48
C THR A 162 -9.76 -0.26 2.28
N ASN A 163 -8.52 -0.70 2.42
CA ASN A 163 -8.14 -2.11 2.38
C ASN A 163 -8.39 -2.74 3.75
N GLU A 164 -9.46 -3.52 3.87
CA GLU A 164 -9.92 -4.08 5.15
C GLU A 164 -9.65 -5.58 5.25
N ARG A 165 -9.33 -6.06 6.44
CA ARG A 165 -9.21 -7.51 6.69
C ARG A 165 -10.58 -8.10 7.04
N ALA A 166 -11.48 -8.17 6.05
CA ALA A 166 -12.87 -8.57 6.25
C ALA A 166 -13.24 -9.94 5.64
N ILE A 167 -12.31 -10.56 4.89
CA ILE A 167 -12.54 -11.92 4.35
C ILE A 167 -12.12 -12.94 5.40
N VAL A 168 -13.00 -13.92 5.63
CA VAL A 168 -12.77 -15.04 6.55
C VAL A 168 -13.05 -16.35 5.82
N ASP A 169 -12.36 -17.42 6.20
CA ASP A 169 -12.59 -18.75 5.61
C ASP A 169 -13.92 -19.35 6.08
N ILE A 170 -14.34 -19.06 7.32
CA ILE A 170 -15.59 -19.53 7.91
C ILE A 170 -16.19 -18.39 8.75
N LYS A 171 -17.48 -18.13 8.57
CA LYS A 171 -18.24 -17.21 9.42
C LYS A 171 -19.46 -17.95 10.00
N ILE A 172 -19.50 -18.06 11.33
CA ILE A 172 -20.65 -18.62 12.04
C ILE A 172 -21.48 -17.46 12.56
N LYS A 173 -22.70 -17.32 12.05
CA LYS A 173 -23.62 -16.27 12.48
C LYS A 173 -24.35 -16.67 13.76
N ASP A 174 -24.55 -15.69 14.63
CA ASP A 174 -25.35 -15.84 15.87
C ASP A 174 -24.89 -17.02 16.74
N ALA A 175 -23.55 -17.23 16.82
CA ALA A 175 -22.98 -18.31 17.63
C ALA A 175 -23.21 -18.05 19.14
N PRO A 176 -23.66 -19.05 19.92
CA PRO A 176 -23.76 -18.90 21.36
C PRO A 176 -22.36 -18.92 21.99
N LEU A 177 -21.92 -17.81 22.55
CA LEU A 177 -20.67 -17.69 23.29
C LEU A 177 -20.85 -17.99 24.79
N SER A 178 -22.06 -17.75 25.32
CA SER A 178 -22.48 -18.10 26.68
C SER A 178 -23.99 -18.21 26.71
N SER A 179 -24.57 -18.48 27.91
CA SER A 179 -26.02 -18.53 28.08
C SER A 179 -26.76 -17.24 27.73
N SER A 180 -26.06 -16.10 27.72
CA SER A 180 -26.65 -14.77 27.50
C SER A 180 -25.98 -13.97 26.38
N VAL A 181 -24.91 -14.46 25.75
CA VAL A 181 -24.16 -13.76 24.73
C VAL A 181 -24.12 -14.57 23.42
N ARG A 182 -24.48 -13.93 22.32
CA ARG A 182 -24.37 -14.46 20.96
C ARG A 182 -23.60 -13.46 20.13
N ALA A 183 -22.80 -13.92 19.19
CA ALA A 183 -22.04 -13.08 18.27
C ALA A 183 -21.76 -13.79 16.93
N ASP A 184 -21.42 -13.03 15.93
CA ASP A 184 -20.81 -13.52 14.70
C ASP A 184 -19.32 -13.86 14.98
N VAL A 185 -18.89 -15.08 14.67
CA VAL A 185 -17.54 -15.61 14.91
C VAL A 185 -16.89 -16.06 13.61
#